data_d4ed73de5c356468b3ec2d6020efd593
#
_entry.id   d4ed73de5c356468b3ec2d6020efd593
#
_cell.length_a   1.000
_cell.length_b   1.000
_cell.length_c   1.000
_cell.angle_alpha   90.00
_cell.angle_beta   90.00
_cell.angle_gamma   90.00
#
_symmetry.space_group_name_H-M   'P 1'
#
loop_
_entity.id
_entity.type
_entity.pdbx_description
1 polymer ?
#
loop_
_entity_poly.entity_id
_entity_poly.type
_entity_poly.pdbx_seq_one_letter_code
_entity_poly.pdbx_strand_id
1 'polypeptide(L)'
;MLDLEYFTREIVKREKKETGPLYLYGHSMGGCIGAWTIETYPDLFQKAVLTSPMLALKFPVPTPIMVAGASLIGMGKGGRRKKEPLSPVNAFTETPDFENSCDSSKCRYLYYFDKRLKDSALQTTSPSVGWGLEAVKACKRAISKAETAKIRIPVLLMQAGNDTMVDNAGQNLFASRVPGCTLAQVPGMKHELYMTDSDVLIPYWEKIFAFLG
;
A
#
# COMPACT_ATOMS: atom_id res chain seq x y z
N MET A 1 -9.02 -8.43 -2.48
CA MET A 1 -8.37 -9.70 -2.82
C MET A 1 -9.18 -10.51 -3.83
N LEU A 2 -10.44 -10.86 -3.57
CA LEU A 2 -11.27 -11.61 -4.55
C LEU A 2 -11.38 -10.90 -5.90
N ASP A 3 -11.55 -9.57 -5.89
CA ASP A 3 -11.62 -8.79 -7.14
C ASP A 3 -10.29 -8.85 -7.92
N LEU A 4 -9.13 -8.83 -7.24
CA LEU A 4 -7.84 -8.96 -7.90
C LEU A 4 -7.64 -10.36 -8.49
N GLU A 5 -8.05 -11.39 -7.76
CA GLU A 5 -8.01 -12.77 -8.27
C GLU A 5 -8.92 -12.95 -9.48
N TYR A 6 -10.16 -12.50 -9.39
CA TYR A 6 -11.12 -12.52 -10.48
C TYR A 6 -10.60 -11.75 -11.71
N PHE A 7 -10.16 -10.52 -11.52
CA PHE A 7 -9.57 -9.70 -12.60
C PHE A 7 -8.38 -10.41 -13.26
N THR A 8 -7.50 -11.00 -12.45
CA THR A 8 -6.32 -11.69 -12.97
C THR A 8 -6.70 -12.93 -13.81
N ARG A 9 -7.65 -13.73 -13.34
CA ARG A 9 -8.06 -14.96 -14.04
C ARG A 9 -8.93 -14.68 -15.24
N GLU A 10 -9.94 -13.82 -15.08
CA GLU A 10 -10.98 -13.64 -16.08
C GLU A 10 -10.64 -12.55 -17.11
N ILE A 11 -9.81 -11.60 -16.77
CA ILE A 11 -9.43 -10.51 -17.67
C ILE A 11 -7.98 -10.67 -18.13
N VAL A 12 -7.02 -10.55 -17.20
CA VAL A 12 -5.58 -10.49 -17.56
C VAL A 12 -5.12 -11.74 -18.28
N LYS A 13 -5.48 -12.94 -17.78
CA LYS A 13 -5.06 -14.21 -18.41
C LYS A 13 -5.74 -14.47 -19.76
N ARG A 14 -6.93 -13.94 -19.98
CA ARG A 14 -7.61 -14.06 -21.29
C ARG A 14 -7.03 -13.12 -22.34
N GLU A 15 -6.74 -11.87 -21.93
CA GLU A 15 -6.22 -10.83 -22.81
C GLU A 15 -4.72 -10.99 -23.10
N LYS A 16 -4.03 -11.76 -22.27
CA LYS A 16 -2.60 -12.02 -22.42
C LYS A 16 -2.32 -12.85 -23.67
N LYS A 17 -1.79 -12.21 -24.70
CA LYS A 17 -1.47 -12.82 -26.00
C LYS A 17 -0.26 -13.76 -25.98
N GLU A 18 0.59 -13.65 -24.95
CA GLU A 18 1.83 -14.42 -24.83
C GLU A 18 1.81 -15.34 -23.61
N THR A 19 2.53 -16.45 -23.70
CA THR A 19 2.68 -17.44 -22.61
C THR A 19 3.67 -17.02 -21.51
N GLY A 20 4.21 -15.80 -21.55
CA GLY A 20 5.20 -15.28 -20.61
C GLY A 20 4.72 -15.21 -19.14
N PRO A 21 5.60 -14.95 -18.20
CA PRO A 21 5.29 -14.87 -16.78
C PRO A 21 4.30 -13.74 -16.46
N LEU A 22 3.56 -13.88 -15.37
CA LEU A 22 2.68 -12.85 -14.82
C LEU A 22 3.23 -12.42 -13.47
N TYR A 23 3.50 -11.13 -13.34
CA TYR A 23 4.05 -10.53 -12.14
C TYR A 23 3.04 -9.62 -11.45
N LEU A 24 3.15 -9.52 -10.13
CA LEU A 24 2.36 -8.60 -9.32
C LEU A 24 3.22 -7.40 -8.93
N TYR A 25 2.70 -6.19 -9.17
CA TYR A 25 3.24 -4.95 -8.59
C TYR A 25 2.15 -4.31 -7.74
N GLY A 26 2.43 -4.07 -6.46
CA GLY A 26 1.48 -3.47 -5.53
C GLY A 26 2.12 -2.41 -4.66
N HIS A 27 1.49 -1.21 -4.61
CA HIS A 27 1.94 -0.10 -3.76
C HIS A 27 0.97 0.12 -2.61
N SER A 28 1.49 0.43 -1.41
CA SER A 28 0.71 0.84 -0.23
C SER A 28 -0.42 -0.15 0.10
N MET A 29 -1.68 0.28 0.07
CA MET A 29 -2.85 -0.60 0.23
C MET A 29 -2.88 -1.71 -0.82
N GLY A 30 -2.52 -1.40 -2.08
CA GLY A 30 -2.37 -2.41 -3.13
C GLY A 30 -1.29 -3.43 -2.81
N GLY A 31 -0.22 -3.04 -2.11
CA GLY A 31 0.80 -3.94 -1.58
C GLY A 31 0.26 -4.89 -0.50
N CYS A 32 -0.62 -4.42 0.39
CA CYS A 32 -1.30 -5.27 1.38
C CYS A 32 -2.26 -6.27 0.72
N ILE A 33 -3.06 -5.80 -0.24
CA ILE A 33 -3.97 -6.64 -1.03
C ILE A 33 -3.17 -7.68 -1.83
N GLY A 34 -2.04 -7.26 -2.42
CA GLY A 34 -1.12 -8.12 -3.15
C GLY A 34 -0.52 -9.21 -2.27
N ALA A 35 0.00 -8.85 -1.09
CA ALA A 35 0.51 -9.79 -0.10
C ALA A 35 -0.57 -10.84 0.24
N TRP A 36 -1.76 -10.38 0.55
CA TRP A 36 -2.89 -11.25 0.86
C TRP A 36 -3.31 -12.15 -0.31
N THR A 37 -3.17 -11.65 -1.54
CA THR A 37 -3.48 -12.45 -2.74
C THR A 37 -2.48 -13.57 -2.95
N ILE A 38 -1.17 -13.31 -2.83
CA ILE A 38 -0.14 -14.34 -2.98
C ILE A 38 -0.10 -15.35 -1.80
N GLU A 39 -0.60 -14.97 -0.63
CA GLU A 39 -0.84 -15.86 0.50
C GLU A 39 -1.98 -16.86 0.23
N THR A 40 -3.03 -16.37 -0.44
CA THR A 40 -4.25 -17.16 -0.69
C THR A 40 -4.17 -17.94 -1.98
N TYR A 41 -3.50 -17.40 -2.99
CA TYR A 41 -3.35 -17.98 -4.34
C TYR A 41 -1.85 -17.98 -4.73
N PRO A 42 -1.04 -18.86 -4.13
CA PRO A 42 0.43 -18.83 -4.26
C PRO A 42 0.93 -19.11 -5.68
N ASP A 43 0.10 -19.66 -6.54
CA ASP A 43 0.45 -20.00 -7.93
C ASP A 43 -0.10 -18.99 -8.96
N LEU A 44 -0.72 -17.88 -8.50
CA LEU A 44 -1.36 -16.91 -9.39
C LEU A 44 -0.34 -16.06 -10.15
N PHE A 45 0.78 -15.73 -9.49
CA PHE A 45 1.88 -14.93 -10.03
C PHE A 45 3.20 -15.66 -9.87
N GLN A 46 4.21 -15.33 -10.70
CA GLN A 46 5.55 -15.91 -10.63
C GLN A 46 6.50 -15.12 -9.72
N LYS A 47 6.32 -13.80 -9.63
CA LYS A 47 7.05 -12.91 -8.74
C LYS A 47 6.13 -11.79 -8.26
N ALA A 48 6.45 -11.19 -7.11
CA ALA A 48 5.73 -10.02 -6.60
C ALA A 48 6.70 -8.92 -6.19
N VAL A 49 6.36 -7.67 -6.55
CA VAL A 49 7.01 -6.46 -6.08
C VAL A 49 6.02 -5.69 -5.23
N LEU A 50 6.35 -5.48 -3.96
CA LEU A 50 5.53 -4.76 -3.00
C LEU A 50 6.28 -3.48 -2.60
N THR A 51 5.71 -2.31 -2.89
CA THR A 51 6.38 -1.03 -2.63
C THR A 51 5.66 -0.26 -1.55
N SER A 52 6.37 0.14 -0.50
CA SER A 52 5.80 0.74 0.70
C SER A 52 4.50 0.04 1.14
N PRO A 53 4.43 -1.32 1.18
CA PRO A 53 3.17 -2.01 1.39
C PRO A 53 2.57 -1.68 2.77
N MET A 54 1.26 -1.46 2.82
CA MET A 54 0.50 -1.19 4.04
C MET A 54 0.38 -2.46 4.90
N LEU A 55 1.46 -2.83 5.59
CA LEU A 55 1.55 -4.01 6.47
C LEU A 55 1.47 -3.65 7.96
N ALA A 56 1.61 -2.37 8.28
CA ALA A 56 1.24 -1.74 9.54
C ALA A 56 0.95 -0.27 9.26
N LEU A 57 -0.03 0.30 9.94
CA LEU A 57 -0.37 1.72 9.81
C LEU A 57 0.36 2.55 10.86
N LYS A 58 0.79 3.74 10.45
CA LYS A 58 1.40 4.72 11.36
C LYS A 58 0.30 5.62 11.92
N PHE A 59 0.08 5.56 13.21
CA PHE A 59 -0.92 6.36 13.90
C PHE A 59 -0.26 7.30 14.90
N PRO A 60 -0.84 8.48 15.17
CA PRO A 60 -0.34 9.41 16.18
C PRO A 60 -0.49 8.88 17.62
N VAL A 61 -1.30 7.84 17.81
CA VAL A 61 -1.52 7.14 19.09
C VAL A 61 -1.33 5.64 18.90
N PRO A 62 -1.03 4.88 19.98
CA PRO A 62 -0.87 3.43 19.89
C PRO A 62 -2.07 2.75 19.22
N THR A 63 -1.82 1.82 18.29
CA THR A 63 -2.83 1.11 17.50
C THR A 63 -3.98 0.52 18.34
N PRO A 64 -3.76 -0.10 19.52
CA PRO A 64 -4.87 -0.62 20.34
C PRO A 64 -5.84 0.47 20.80
N ILE A 65 -5.34 1.65 21.15
CA ILE A 65 -6.16 2.81 21.59
C ILE A 65 -6.99 3.32 20.41
N MET A 66 -6.34 3.44 19.24
CA MET A 66 -7.00 3.87 18.02
C MET A 66 -8.11 2.91 17.61
N VAL A 67 -7.86 1.60 17.65
CA VAL A 67 -8.85 0.57 17.31
C VAL A 67 -10.00 0.57 18.31
N ALA A 68 -9.73 0.72 19.60
CA ALA A 68 -10.79 0.81 20.63
C ALA A 68 -11.68 2.03 20.40
N GLY A 69 -11.09 3.22 20.19
CA GLY A 69 -11.81 4.45 19.90
C GLY A 69 -12.65 4.35 18.62
N ALA A 70 -12.04 3.89 17.53
CA ALA A 70 -12.72 3.70 16.24
C ALA A 70 -13.85 2.65 16.34
N SER A 71 -13.65 1.58 17.12
CA SER A 71 -14.70 0.56 17.36
C SER A 71 -15.89 1.13 18.13
N LEU A 72 -15.64 1.93 19.18
CA LEU A 72 -16.69 2.62 19.92
C LEU A 72 -17.49 3.59 19.03
N ILE A 73 -16.81 4.37 18.21
CA ILE A 73 -17.43 5.24 17.21
C ILE A 73 -18.24 4.42 16.20
N GLY A 74 -17.67 3.31 15.69
CA GLY A 74 -18.29 2.43 14.70
C GLY A 74 -19.54 1.67 15.21
N MET A 75 -19.66 1.44 16.52
CA MET A 75 -20.83 0.79 17.13
C MET A 75 -22.04 1.75 17.32
N GLY A 76 -21.81 3.07 17.29
CA GLY A 76 -22.87 4.05 17.47
C GLY A 76 -23.88 4.05 16.31
N LYS A 77 -25.20 4.24 16.66
CA LYS A 77 -26.30 4.39 15.69
C LYS A 77 -26.38 3.34 14.57
N GLY A 78 -26.26 2.04 14.93
CA GLY A 78 -26.47 0.95 13.97
C GLY A 78 -25.44 0.84 12.86
N GLY A 79 -24.19 1.20 13.12
CA GLY A 79 -23.09 1.10 12.16
C GLY A 79 -23.01 2.26 11.15
N ARG A 80 -23.89 3.24 11.20
CA ARG A 80 -23.85 4.43 10.30
C ARG A 80 -22.56 5.22 10.44
N ARG A 81 -21.98 5.27 11.65
CA ARG A 81 -20.69 5.96 11.89
C ARG A 81 -19.47 5.30 11.24
N LYS A 82 -19.58 4.05 10.77
CA LYS A 82 -18.50 3.43 9.97
C LYS A 82 -18.22 4.15 8.65
N LYS A 83 -19.20 4.90 8.14
CA LYS A 83 -19.05 5.71 6.91
C LYS A 83 -18.49 7.11 7.17
N GLU A 84 -18.40 7.53 8.45
CA GLU A 84 -17.83 8.84 8.79
C GLU A 84 -16.32 8.88 8.48
N PRO A 85 -15.78 10.05 8.08
CA PRO A 85 -14.37 10.21 7.84
C PRO A 85 -13.54 9.88 9.10
N LEU A 86 -12.38 9.27 8.91
CA LEU A 86 -11.44 8.93 9.99
C LEU A 86 -10.86 10.19 10.65
N SER A 87 -10.75 11.28 9.89
CA SER A 87 -10.33 12.58 10.37
C SER A 87 -11.41 13.63 10.07
N PRO A 88 -11.72 14.53 11.00
CA PRO A 88 -12.77 15.54 10.82
C PRO A 88 -12.39 16.66 9.83
N VAL A 89 -11.13 16.81 9.47
CA VAL A 89 -10.65 17.87 8.58
C VAL A 89 -10.23 17.26 7.26
N ASN A 90 -11.04 17.41 6.22
CA ASN A 90 -10.73 16.81 4.93
C ASN A 90 -11.40 17.43 3.72
N ALA A 91 -11.60 18.73 3.73
CA ALA A 91 -11.78 19.42 2.47
C ALA A 91 -10.44 19.48 1.72
N PHE A 92 -10.45 19.26 0.42
CA PHE A 92 -9.29 19.55 -0.42
C PHE A 92 -8.93 21.03 -0.25
N THR A 93 -7.68 21.30 0.08
CA THR A 93 -7.17 22.68 0.17
C THR A 93 -6.56 23.10 -1.14
N GLU A 94 -6.86 24.31 -1.62
CA GLU A 94 -6.32 24.85 -2.86
C GLU A 94 -4.86 25.33 -2.71
N THR A 95 -4.32 25.30 -1.50
CA THR A 95 -2.92 25.64 -1.20
C THR A 95 -2.10 24.36 -1.09
N PRO A 96 -1.02 24.20 -1.88
CA PRO A 96 -0.17 23.03 -1.80
C PRO A 96 0.62 22.99 -0.49
N ASP A 97 0.64 21.84 0.15
CA ASP A 97 1.40 21.57 1.38
C ASP A 97 2.36 20.39 1.15
N PHE A 98 3.48 20.67 0.50
CA PHE A 98 4.50 19.66 0.20
C PHE A 98 5.17 19.11 1.45
N GLU A 99 5.40 19.93 2.45
CA GLU A 99 6.13 19.52 3.66
C GLU A 99 5.39 18.40 4.41
N ASN A 100 4.06 18.48 4.48
CA ASN A 100 3.22 17.47 5.12
C ASN A 100 2.71 16.39 4.14
N SER A 101 3.12 16.44 2.87
CA SER A 101 2.77 15.40 1.90
C SER A 101 3.55 14.10 2.12
N CYS A 102 3.10 13.03 1.48
CA CYS A 102 3.79 11.74 1.44
C CYS A 102 4.79 11.61 0.27
N ASP A 103 5.04 12.70 -0.46
CA ASP A 103 5.92 12.77 -1.62
C ASP A 103 7.33 13.26 -1.24
N SER A 104 8.35 12.81 -1.95
CA SER A 104 9.73 13.24 -1.79
C SER A 104 10.19 14.21 -2.87
N SER A 105 9.50 14.29 -4.02
CA SER A 105 9.80 15.24 -5.10
C SER A 105 8.79 16.38 -5.12
N LYS A 106 9.25 17.60 -4.84
CA LYS A 106 8.40 18.80 -4.87
C LYS A 106 7.84 19.08 -6.27
N CYS A 107 8.64 18.87 -7.31
CA CYS A 107 8.21 19.10 -8.68
C CYS A 107 7.07 18.15 -9.08
N ARG A 108 7.18 16.84 -8.78
CA ARG A 108 6.16 15.83 -9.08
C ARG A 108 4.91 16.04 -8.23
N TYR A 109 5.08 16.39 -6.95
CA TYR A 109 3.98 16.76 -6.08
C TYR A 109 3.17 17.93 -6.65
N LEU A 110 3.82 19.02 -7.06
CA LEU A 110 3.15 20.19 -7.62
C LEU A 110 2.45 19.87 -8.94
N TYR A 111 3.05 19.04 -9.81
CA TYR A 111 2.40 18.57 -11.04
C TYR A 111 1.10 17.81 -10.77
N TYR A 112 1.15 16.87 -9.83
CA TYR A 112 -0.02 16.11 -9.40
C TYR A 112 -1.06 16.97 -8.69
N PHE A 113 -0.62 17.91 -7.84
CA PHE A 113 -1.48 18.85 -7.14
C PHE A 113 -2.26 19.75 -8.13
N ASP A 114 -1.60 20.26 -9.17
CA ASP A 114 -2.24 21.04 -10.23
C ASP A 114 -3.35 20.26 -10.95
N LYS A 115 -3.19 18.96 -11.17
CA LYS A 115 -4.25 18.11 -11.73
C LYS A 115 -5.45 18.00 -10.80
N ARG A 116 -5.22 17.81 -9.51
CA ARG A 116 -6.29 17.77 -8.51
C ARG A 116 -7.01 19.11 -8.36
N LEU A 117 -6.27 20.21 -8.46
CA LEU A 117 -6.85 21.56 -8.40
C LEU A 117 -7.84 21.80 -9.55
N LYS A 118 -7.54 21.30 -10.74
CA LYS A 118 -8.34 21.47 -11.97
C LYS A 118 -9.51 20.50 -12.09
N ASP A 119 -9.49 19.37 -11.39
CA ASP A 119 -10.52 18.34 -11.49
C ASP A 119 -11.00 17.88 -10.10
N SER A 120 -12.21 18.28 -9.75
CA SER A 120 -12.83 17.94 -8.48
C SER A 120 -13.05 16.44 -8.27
N ALA A 121 -13.15 15.65 -9.36
CA ALA A 121 -13.24 14.18 -9.25
C ALA A 121 -11.97 13.53 -8.68
N LEU A 122 -10.83 14.23 -8.75
CA LEU A 122 -9.55 13.79 -8.18
C LEU A 122 -9.33 14.26 -6.72
N GLN A 123 -10.24 15.08 -6.17
CA GLN A 123 -10.15 15.65 -4.83
C GLN A 123 -10.71 14.69 -3.78
N THR A 124 -10.09 13.52 -3.67
CA THR A 124 -10.45 12.54 -2.64
C THR A 124 -10.07 13.04 -1.25
N THR A 125 -10.91 12.70 -0.29
CA THR A 125 -10.76 13.10 1.12
C THR A 125 -10.33 11.92 1.99
N SER A 126 -10.54 12.00 3.29
CA SER A 126 -10.15 11.00 4.27
C SER A 126 -10.80 9.64 4.05
N PRO A 127 -10.11 8.53 4.37
CA PRO A 127 -10.74 7.22 4.49
C PRO A 127 -11.80 7.21 5.59
N SER A 128 -12.78 6.31 5.50
CA SER A 128 -13.79 6.14 6.53
C SER A 128 -13.26 5.39 7.77
N VAL A 129 -13.92 5.57 8.91
CA VAL A 129 -13.64 4.79 10.14
C VAL A 129 -13.71 3.29 9.85
N GLY A 130 -14.71 2.85 9.07
CA GLY A 130 -14.84 1.45 8.68
C GLY A 130 -13.65 0.93 7.89
N TRP A 131 -13.16 1.73 6.92
CA TRP A 131 -11.96 1.40 6.18
C TRP A 131 -10.75 1.26 7.12
N GLY A 132 -10.56 2.19 8.06
CA GLY A 132 -9.44 2.15 8.99
C GLY A 132 -9.42 0.89 9.86
N LEU A 133 -10.61 0.47 10.35
CA LEU A 133 -10.74 -0.77 11.11
C LEU A 133 -10.40 -2.02 10.29
N GLU A 134 -10.88 -2.10 9.06
CA GLU A 134 -10.57 -3.23 8.16
C GLU A 134 -9.10 -3.21 7.72
N ALA A 135 -8.51 -2.03 7.50
CA ALA A 135 -7.08 -1.90 7.17
C ALA A 135 -6.20 -2.46 8.29
N VAL A 136 -6.49 -2.15 9.57
CA VAL A 136 -5.73 -2.72 10.70
C VAL A 136 -5.85 -4.24 10.75
N LYS A 137 -7.05 -4.80 10.51
CA LYS A 137 -7.24 -6.25 10.46
C LYS A 137 -6.47 -6.89 9.31
N ALA A 138 -6.53 -6.27 8.13
CA ALA A 138 -5.82 -6.72 6.94
C ALA A 138 -4.30 -6.74 7.16
N CYS A 139 -3.73 -5.67 7.73
CA CYS A 139 -2.31 -5.59 8.09
C CYS A 139 -1.90 -6.73 9.04
N LYS A 140 -2.64 -6.91 10.14
CA LYS A 140 -2.35 -7.97 11.13
C LYS A 140 -2.39 -9.37 10.51
N ARG A 141 -3.34 -9.62 9.62
CA ARG A 141 -3.43 -10.89 8.92
C ARG A 141 -2.25 -11.09 7.99
N ALA A 142 -1.97 -10.14 7.09
CA ALA A 142 -0.93 -10.25 6.08
C ALA A 142 0.48 -10.48 6.67
N ILE A 143 0.75 -10.04 7.90
CA ILE A 143 2.04 -10.28 8.57
C ILE A 143 2.02 -11.50 9.50
N SER A 144 0.93 -12.23 9.60
CA SER A 144 0.87 -13.40 10.51
C SER A 144 1.73 -14.55 10.00
N LYS A 145 2.33 -15.33 10.93
CA LYS A 145 3.17 -16.48 10.54
C LYS A 145 2.42 -17.51 9.70
N ALA A 146 1.13 -17.71 10.00
CA ALA A 146 0.30 -18.68 9.30
C ALA A 146 0.04 -18.28 7.83
N GLU A 147 -0.11 -16.98 7.56
CA GLU A 147 -0.36 -16.48 6.22
C GLU A 147 0.94 -16.35 5.42
N THR A 148 1.97 -15.70 5.99
CA THR A 148 3.27 -15.52 5.31
C THR A 148 3.94 -16.84 4.92
N ALA A 149 3.75 -17.91 5.68
CA ALA A 149 4.27 -19.24 5.37
C ALA A 149 3.66 -19.89 4.10
N LYS A 150 2.56 -19.34 3.59
CA LYS A 150 1.91 -19.83 2.35
C LYS A 150 2.54 -19.25 1.08
N ILE A 151 3.31 -18.17 1.20
CA ILE A 151 3.95 -17.51 0.05
C ILE A 151 5.08 -18.40 -0.48
N ARG A 152 5.00 -18.74 -1.78
CA ARG A 152 5.94 -19.65 -2.45
C ARG A 152 6.78 -18.98 -3.52
N ILE A 153 6.41 -17.77 -3.91
CA ILE A 153 7.05 -17.01 -4.98
C ILE A 153 8.09 -16.01 -4.43
N PRO A 154 9.12 -15.65 -5.19
CA PRO A 154 10.03 -14.56 -4.83
C PRO A 154 9.26 -13.25 -4.65
N VAL A 155 9.61 -12.52 -3.58
CA VAL A 155 9.03 -11.19 -3.28
C VAL A 155 10.14 -10.16 -3.16
N LEU A 156 10.04 -9.06 -3.89
CA LEU A 156 10.84 -7.86 -3.66
C LEU A 156 9.98 -6.85 -2.88
N LEU A 157 10.40 -6.50 -1.67
CA LEU A 157 9.77 -5.47 -0.86
C LEU A 157 10.63 -4.21 -0.89
N MET A 158 10.15 -3.17 -1.56
CA MET A 158 10.77 -1.84 -1.61
C MET A 158 10.23 -1.00 -0.45
N GLN A 159 11.10 -0.60 0.48
CA GLN A 159 10.74 0.11 1.70
C GLN A 159 11.17 1.58 1.64
N ALA A 160 10.25 2.49 1.85
CA ALA A 160 10.56 3.91 2.05
C ALA A 160 11.25 4.10 3.41
N GLY A 161 12.46 4.67 3.40
CA GLY A 161 13.25 4.82 4.63
C GLY A 161 12.67 5.84 5.62
N ASN A 162 11.94 6.83 5.12
CA ASN A 162 11.25 7.86 5.91
C ASN A 162 9.74 7.88 5.63
N ASP A 163 9.12 6.70 5.63
CA ASP A 163 7.69 6.57 5.37
C ASP A 163 6.85 7.34 6.40
N THR A 164 5.90 8.14 5.92
CA THR A 164 5.02 8.96 6.75
C THR A 164 3.63 8.35 6.96
N MET A 165 3.27 7.32 6.18
CA MET A 165 1.93 6.71 6.15
C MET A 165 1.88 5.33 6.81
N VAL A 166 2.90 4.50 6.57
CA VAL A 166 2.95 3.14 7.07
C VAL A 166 4.16 2.92 7.99
N ASP A 167 4.03 1.98 8.91
CA ASP A 167 5.10 1.63 9.84
C ASP A 167 5.99 0.55 9.22
N ASN A 168 7.26 0.88 9.06
CA ASN A 168 8.29 -0.02 8.54
C ASN A 168 8.46 -1.30 9.37
N ALA A 169 8.08 -1.29 10.65
CA ALA A 169 8.11 -2.48 11.50
C ALA A 169 7.26 -3.63 10.94
N GLY A 170 6.07 -3.32 10.37
CA GLY A 170 5.24 -4.33 9.71
C GLY A 170 5.89 -4.92 8.46
N GLN A 171 6.58 -4.09 7.68
CA GLN A 171 7.30 -4.51 6.48
C GLN A 171 8.52 -5.38 6.84
N ASN A 172 9.28 -4.99 7.86
CA ASN A 172 10.42 -5.76 8.37
C ASN A 172 9.96 -7.14 8.88
N LEU A 173 8.84 -7.16 9.61
CA LEU A 173 8.27 -8.41 10.13
C LEU A 173 7.78 -9.32 9.00
N PHE A 174 7.13 -8.78 7.98
CA PHE A 174 6.74 -9.55 6.79
C PHE A 174 7.95 -10.12 6.08
N ALA A 175 8.96 -9.29 5.79
CA ALA A 175 10.17 -9.72 5.11
C ALA A 175 10.92 -10.82 5.87
N SER A 176 10.95 -10.76 7.21
CA SER A 176 11.58 -11.78 8.04
C SER A 176 10.83 -13.12 8.08
N ARG A 177 9.55 -13.14 7.70
CA ARG A 177 8.67 -14.31 7.75
C ARG A 177 8.44 -14.96 6.40
N VAL A 178 8.62 -14.22 5.30
CA VAL A 178 8.39 -14.74 3.95
C VAL A 178 9.68 -15.33 3.39
N PRO A 179 9.73 -16.65 3.13
CA PRO A 179 10.89 -17.27 2.48
C PRO A 179 11.12 -16.63 1.10
N GLY A 180 12.37 -16.25 0.81
CA GLY A 180 12.73 -15.63 -0.48
C GLY A 180 12.27 -14.18 -0.64
N CYS A 181 11.88 -13.49 0.44
CA CYS A 181 11.64 -12.05 0.40
C CYS A 181 12.96 -11.28 0.47
N THR A 182 13.19 -10.42 -0.52
CA THR A 182 14.28 -9.45 -0.53
C THR A 182 13.74 -8.10 -0.08
N LEU A 183 14.21 -7.59 1.06
CA LEU A 183 13.91 -6.25 1.54
C LEU A 183 14.94 -5.27 0.97
N ALA A 184 14.49 -4.28 0.22
CA ALA A 184 15.31 -3.22 -0.35
C ALA A 184 14.83 -1.86 0.16
N GLN A 185 15.64 -1.23 1.02
CA GLN A 185 15.33 0.09 1.55
C GLN A 185 15.74 1.18 0.55
N VAL A 186 14.90 2.21 0.42
CA VAL A 186 15.18 3.46 -0.30
C VAL A 186 15.35 4.57 0.75
N PRO A 187 16.60 4.87 1.16
CA PRO A 187 16.86 5.75 2.30
C PRO A 187 16.32 7.17 2.10
N GLY A 188 15.80 7.77 3.17
CA GLY A 188 15.35 9.18 3.17
C GLY A 188 14.05 9.45 2.43
N MET A 189 13.54 8.52 1.62
CA MET A 189 12.34 8.72 0.83
C MET A 189 11.08 8.55 1.67
N LYS A 190 10.06 9.39 1.39
CA LYS A 190 8.71 9.28 1.94
C LYS A 190 7.94 8.17 1.20
N HIS A 191 6.66 8.01 1.53
CA HIS A 191 5.81 6.89 1.14
C HIS A 191 5.75 6.62 -0.38
N GLU A 192 5.58 7.67 -1.19
CA GLU A 192 5.34 7.58 -2.64
C GLU A 192 6.65 7.39 -3.42
N LEU A 193 7.24 6.17 -3.34
CA LEU A 193 8.53 5.86 -3.95
C LEU A 193 8.58 6.07 -5.47
N TYR A 194 7.46 5.88 -6.16
CA TYR A 194 7.34 6.11 -7.61
C TYR A 194 7.20 7.59 -7.97
N MET A 195 7.11 8.48 -6.98
CA MET A 195 7.02 9.94 -7.14
C MET A 195 8.29 10.66 -6.65
N THR A 196 9.41 9.97 -6.52
CA THR A 196 10.69 10.54 -6.14
C THR A 196 11.38 11.24 -7.32
N ASP A 197 12.43 12.02 -7.07
CA ASP A 197 13.25 12.63 -8.13
C ASP A 197 13.97 11.56 -8.95
N SER A 198 14.40 11.92 -10.16
CA SER A 198 14.89 10.96 -11.17
C SER A 198 16.15 10.21 -10.75
N ASP A 199 17.01 10.84 -9.94
CA ASP A 199 18.22 10.24 -9.38
C ASP A 199 17.94 9.05 -8.44
N VAL A 200 16.78 9.06 -7.77
CA VAL A 200 16.28 7.96 -6.93
C VAL A 200 15.38 7.02 -7.74
N LEU A 201 14.53 7.59 -8.60
CA LEU A 201 13.53 6.83 -9.34
C LEU A 201 14.14 5.88 -10.38
N ILE A 202 15.24 6.28 -11.03
CA ILE A 202 15.92 5.41 -12.01
C ILE A 202 16.47 4.16 -11.33
N PRO A 203 17.33 4.23 -10.30
CA PRO A 203 17.80 3.04 -9.58
C PRO A 203 16.67 2.20 -8.96
N TYR A 204 15.58 2.84 -8.53
CA TYR A 204 14.40 2.15 -8.03
C TYR A 204 13.79 1.21 -9.08
N TRP A 205 13.55 1.70 -10.30
CA TRP A 205 13.02 0.91 -11.40
C TRP A 205 14.03 -0.12 -11.92
N GLU A 206 15.31 0.23 -12.01
CA GLU A 206 16.37 -0.71 -12.39
C GLU A 206 16.40 -1.93 -11.46
N LYS A 207 16.28 -1.71 -10.14
CA LYS A 207 16.22 -2.80 -9.17
C LYS A 207 14.98 -3.67 -9.36
N ILE A 208 13.83 -3.07 -9.65
CA ILE A 208 12.58 -3.80 -9.91
C ILE A 208 12.71 -4.64 -11.18
N PHE A 209 13.19 -4.06 -12.28
CA PHE A 209 13.36 -4.78 -13.54
C PHE A 209 14.42 -5.88 -13.44
N ALA A 210 15.53 -5.64 -12.76
CA ALA A 210 16.53 -6.67 -12.50
C ALA A 210 15.98 -7.84 -11.66
N PHE A 211 15.05 -7.57 -10.75
CA PHE A 211 14.36 -8.63 -10.00
C PHE A 211 13.37 -9.41 -10.87
N LEU A 212 12.65 -8.74 -11.74
CA LEU A 212 11.65 -9.39 -12.60
C LEU A 212 12.29 -10.22 -13.73
N GLY A 213 13.44 -9.82 -14.26
CA GLY A 213 14.22 -10.54 -15.31
C GLY A 213 14.04 -9.90 -16.65
#